data_b3c616b230fffa97c108969be41f77f6
#
_entry.id   b3c616b230fffa97c108969be41f77f6
#
_cell.length_a   1.000
_cell.length_b   1.000
_cell.length_c   1.000
_cell.angle_alpha   90.00
_cell.angle_beta   90.00
_cell.angle_gamma   90.00
#
_symmetry.space_group_name_H-M   'P 1'
#
loop_
_entity.id
_entity.type
_entity.pdbx_description
1 polymer ?
#
loop_
_entity_poly.entity_id
_entity_poly.type
_entity_poly.pdbx_seq_one_letter_code
_entity_poly.pdbx_strand_id
1 'polypeptide(L)'
;LGDVYKRQQVNSEIRDKIDKSLEKNTSNKYFFGKDFNIAKSENGFIQYQDGLGELVLPEPSILGDHQLYNISTSIAASRKIFNIKDENIINGVKNISLKARLEEIKSGKLKDIAGNNKLIIDGGHNISASFSIANWIKNQSEEVNLIVGMMKDKEHVEFIKAFENIVNSITLIDIPN
;
A
#
# COMPACT_ATOMS: atom_id res chain seq x y z
N LEU A 1 6.51 -7.82 16.89
CA LEU A 1 7.31 -7.56 15.67
C LEU A 1 7.32 -8.74 14.68
N GLY A 2 7.10 -10.00 15.14
CA GLY A 2 7.14 -11.18 14.27
C GLY A 2 5.93 -11.36 13.34
N ASP A 3 4.74 -10.93 13.72
CA ASP A 3 3.52 -11.29 12.98
C ASP A 3 3.16 -10.34 11.83
N VAL A 4 3.49 -9.06 11.93
CA VAL A 4 3.24 -8.11 10.83
C VAL A 4 4.19 -8.39 9.65
N TYR A 5 5.42 -8.77 9.92
CA TYR A 5 6.40 -9.15 8.89
C TYR A 5 6.05 -10.46 8.17
N LYS A 6 5.43 -11.42 8.83
CA LYS A 6 5.08 -12.73 8.22
C LYS A 6 3.93 -12.64 7.21
N ARG A 7 3.03 -11.67 7.32
CA ARG A 7 1.87 -11.55 6.42
C ARG A 7 2.14 -10.85 5.10
N GLN A 8 3.25 -10.13 4.99
CA GLN A 8 3.65 -9.41 3.77
C GLN A 8 4.92 -9.97 3.11
N GLN A 9 5.45 -11.06 3.59
CA GLN A 9 6.36 -11.84 2.76
C GLN A 9 5.56 -12.29 1.55
N VAL A 10 5.96 -11.84 0.36
CA VAL A 10 5.56 -12.47 -0.89
C VAL A 10 5.67 -13.98 -0.63
N ASN A 11 4.54 -14.68 -0.70
CA ASN A 11 4.46 -16.12 -0.46
C ASN A 11 5.69 -16.75 -1.13
N SER A 12 6.46 -17.54 -0.40
CA SER A 12 7.70 -18.15 -0.90
C SER A 12 7.47 -18.89 -2.20
N GLU A 13 6.30 -19.53 -2.35
CA GLU A 13 5.88 -20.19 -3.58
C GLU A 13 5.74 -19.23 -4.78
N ILE A 14 5.23 -18.01 -4.56
CA ILE A 14 5.11 -16.99 -5.61
C ILE A 14 6.51 -16.49 -6.00
N ARG A 15 7.37 -16.27 -5.02
CA ARG A 15 8.76 -15.89 -5.23
C ARG A 15 9.50 -16.95 -6.07
N ASP A 16 9.36 -18.23 -5.69
CA ASP A 16 9.99 -19.35 -6.40
C ASP A 16 9.46 -19.50 -7.84
N LYS A 17 8.16 -19.27 -8.05
CA LYS A 17 7.55 -19.26 -9.39
C LYS A 17 8.10 -18.11 -10.23
N ILE A 18 8.23 -16.91 -9.65
CA ILE A 18 8.81 -15.75 -10.34
C ILE A 18 10.28 -16.01 -10.66
N ASP A 19 11.06 -16.51 -9.73
CA ASP A 19 12.47 -16.83 -9.94
C ASP A 19 12.66 -17.85 -11.08
N LYS A 20 11.89 -18.95 -11.05
CA LYS A 20 11.89 -19.94 -12.14
C LYS A 20 11.50 -19.35 -13.49
N SER A 21 10.47 -18.49 -13.54
CA SER A 21 10.05 -17.85 -14.78
C SER A 21 11.11 -16.89 -15.34
N LEU A 22 11.94 -16.35 -14.47
CA LEU A 22 13.02 -15.41 -14.79
C LEU A 22 14.41 -16.08 -14.95
N GLU A 23 14.54 -17.41 -14.76
CA GLU A 23 15.81 -18.11 -14.87
C GLU A 23 16.51 -17.91 -16.23
N LYS A 24 15.74 -17.82 -17.29
CA LYS A 24 16.23 -17.54 -18.66
C LYS A 24 16.51 -16.06 -18.93
N ASN A 25 16.16 -15.19 -18.00
CA ASN A 25 16.36 -13.74 -18.15
C ASN A 25 17.70 -13.35 -17.55
N THR A 26 18.55 -12.74 -18.36
CA THR A 26 19.90 -12.26 -17.97
C THR A 26 19.87 -10.94 -17.18
N SER A 27 18.70 -10.32 -17.01
CA SER A 27 18.55 -9.07 -16.26
C SER A 27 18.82 -9.25 -14.78
N ASN A 28 19.40 -8.23 -14.16
CA ASN A 28 19.59 -8.20 -12.72
C ASN A 28 18.24 -8.22 -11.98
N LYS A 29 18.14 -9.04 -10.95
CA LYS A 29 16.95 -9.21 -10.14
C LYS A 29 17.21 -8.63 -8.76
N TYR A 30 16.23 -7.90 -8.23
CA TYR A 30 16.29 -7.31 -6.88
C TYR A 30 15.03 -7.68 -6.11
N PHE A 31 15.21 -8.27 -4.94
CA PHE A 31 14.12 -8.78 -4.11
C PHE A 31 14.04 -8.04 -2.79
N PHE A 32 12.82 -7.65 -2.44
CA PHE A 32 12.52 -7.14 -1.10
C PHE A 32 12.88 -8.18 -0.02
N GLY A 33 13.47 -7.72 1.08
CA GLY A 33 13.91 -8.58 2.18
C GLY A 33 15.24 -9.30 1.94
N LYS A 34 15.83 -9.18 0.74
CA LYS A 34 17.14 -9.72 0.38
C LYS A 34 18.10 -8.63 -0.08
N ASP A 35 17.70 -7.89 -1.11
CA ASP A 35 18.56 -6.89 -1.76
C ASP A 35 18.24 -5.47 -1.28
N PHE A 36 17.04 -5.24 -0.80
CA PHE A 36 16.61 -3.99 -0.17
C PHE A 36 15.53 -4.25 0.87
N ASN A 37 15.38 -3.33 1.82
CA ASN A 37 14.40 -3.42 2.89
C ASN A 37 13.88 -2.04 3.29
N ILE A 38 12.73 -2.00 3.99
CA ILE A 38 12.18 -0.82 4.63
C ILE A 38 11.53 -1.21 5.95
N ALA A 39 11.70 -0.41 6.98
CA ALA A 39 11.11 -0.62 8.28
C ALA A 39 10.71 0.71 8.92
N LYS A 40 9.63 0.70 9.70
CA LYS A 40 9.29 1.78 10.63
C LYS A 40 9.89 1.43 12.00
N SER A 41 10.74 2.30 12.51
CA SER A 41 11.33 2.15 13.84
C SER A 41 10.31 2.44 14.94
N GLU A 42 10.58 2.03 16.17
CA GLU A 42 9.75 2.32 17.35
C GLU A 42 9.57 3.83 17.58
N ASN A 43 10.55 4.63 17.17
CA ASN A 43 10.51 6.09 17.26
C ASN A 43 9.75 6.75 16.08
N GLY A 44 9.09 5.96 15.21
CA GLY A 44 8.32 6.46 14.07
C GLY A 44 9.14 6.84 12.84
N PHE A 45 10.47 6.73 12.87
CA PHE A 45 11.31 6.94 11.68
C PHE A 45 11.18 5.76 10.72
N ILE A 46 11.20 6.08 9.43
CA ILE A 46 11.22 5.09 8.36
C ILE A 46 12.65 4.95 7.88
N GLN A 47 13.17 3.74 7.91
CA GLN A 47 14.51 3.41 7.45
C GLN A 47 14.42 2.53 6.21
N TYR A 48 15.06 2.97 5.14
CA TYR A 48 15.28 2.18 3.94
C TYR A 48 16.75 1.76 3.86
N GLN A 49 17.01 0.54 3.41
CA GLN A 49 18.36 0.00 3.26
C GLN A 49 18.48 -0.79 1.96
N ASP A 50 19.59 -0.62 1.25
CA ASP A 50 20.01 -1.46 0.12
C ASP A 50 21.54 -1.56 0.04
N GLY A 51 22.07 -2.18 -1.02
CA GLY A 51 23.51 -2.32 -1.23
C GLY A 51 24.28 -0.99 -1.44
N LEU A 52 23.60 0.15 -1.57
CA LEU A 52 24.19 1.48 -1.68
C LEU A 52 24.22 2.22 -0.33
N GLY A 53 23.57 1.67 0.70
CA GLY A 53 23.53 2.24 2.04
C GLY A 53 22.11 2.48 2.57
N GLU A 54 22.03 3.20 3.68
CA GLU A 54 20.80 3.48 4.41
C GLU A 54 20.28 4.89 4.12
N LEU A 55 18.93 5.02 4.15
CA LEU A 55 18.24 6.31 4.10
C LEU A 55 17.25 6.40 5.24
N VAL A 56 17.27 7.52 5.95
CA VAL A 56 16.20 7.91 6.86
C VAL A 56 15.17 8.71 6.05
N LEU A 57 13.97 8.20 5.97
CA LEU A 57 12.88 8.76 5.18
C LEU A 57 11.89 9.48 6.08
N PRO A 58 11.30 10.58 5.60
CA PRO A 58 10.16 11.21 6.27
C PRO A 58 8.94 10.31 6.18
N GLU A 59 7.97 10.51 7.07
CA GLU A 59 6.68 9.85 6.95
C GLU A 59 5.99 10.30 5.65
N PRO A 60 5.61 9.35 4.78
CA PRO A 60 4.93 9.69 3.54
C PRO A 60 3.50 10.16 3.83
N SER A 61 2.99 11.05 2.98
CA SER A 61 1.61 11.56 3.09
C SER A 61 0.53 10.56 2.66
N ILE A 62 0.92 9.41 2.12
CA ILE A 62 0.01 8.33 1.71
C ILE A 62 -0.19 7.34 2.84
N LEU A 63 -1.45 6.92 3.05
CA LEU A 63 -1.83 6.05 4.16
C LEU A 63 -1.65 4.57 3.82
N GLY A 64 -1.47 3.76 4.88
CA GLY A 64 -1.41 2.30 4.80
C GLY A 64 0.01 1.74 4.74
N ASP A 65 0.30 0.77 5.62
CA ASP A 65 1.64 0.16 5.76
C ASP A 65 2.14 -0.48 4.46
N HIS A 66 1.21 -0.99 3.62
CA HIS A 66 1.57 -1.56 2.31
C HIS A 66 2.23 -0.54 1.38
N GLN A 67 2.01 0.76 1.59
CA GLN A 67 2.66 1.80 0.79
C GLN A 67 4.16 1.90 1.06
N LEU A 68 4.62 1.54 2.25
CA LEU A 68 6.05 1.47 2.54
C LEU A 68 6.78 0.50 1.60
N TYR A 69 6.15 -0.65 1.28
CA TYR A 69 6.71 -1.62 0.33
C TYR A 69 6.74 -1.07 -1.09
N ASN A 70 5.69 -0.36 -1.50
CA ASN A 70 5.65 0.30 -2.81
C ASN A 70 6.74 1.37 -2.92
N ILE A 71 6.91 2.18 -1.87
CA ILE A 71 7.97 3.19 -1.76
C ILE A 71 9.34 2.52 -1.83
N SER A 72 9.59 1.47 -1.05
CA SER A 72 10.87 0.78 -1.04
C SER A 72 11.25 0.20 -2.41
N THR A 73 10.27 -0.39 -3.11
CA THR A 73 10.46 -0.90 -4.46
C THR A 73 10.79 0.22 -5.44
N SER A 74 10.10 1.36 -5.32
CA SER A 74 10.34 2.53 -6.16
C SER A 74 11.73 3.12 -5.92
N ILE A 75 12.17 3.19 -4.65
CA ILE A 75 13.51 3.67 -4.29
C ILE A 75 14.57 2.71 -4.86
N ALA A 76 14.41 1.39 -4.65
CA ALA A 76 15.34 0.39 -5.16
C ALA A 76 15.49 0.48 -6.68
N ALA A 77 14.38 0.58 -7.41
CA ALA A 77 14.38 0.74 -8.85
C ALA A 77 15.06 2.05 -9.28
N SER A 78 14.71 3.16 -8.63
CA SER A 78 15.26 4.48 -8.96
C SER A 78 16.77 4.54 -8.75
N ARG A 79 17.27 4.01 -7.63
CA ARG A 79 18.71 3.96 -7.33
C ARG A 79 19.50 3.07 -8.29
N LYS A 80 18.86 2.05 -8.86
CA LYS A 80 19.51 1.13 -9.80
C LYS A 80 19.50 1.64 -11.24
N ILE A 81 18.47 2.38 -11.63
CA ILE A 81 18.30 2.85 -13.01
C ILE A 81 18.91 4.25 -13.20
N PHE A 82 18.82 5.10 -12.17
CA PHE A 82 19.20 6.49 -12.25
C PHE A 82 20.29 6.81 -11.22
N ASN A 83 21.19 7.72 -11.58
CA ASN A 83 22.12 8.33 -10.63
C ASN A 83 21.40 9.44 -9.84
N ILE A 84 20.47 9.02 -8.97
CA ILE A 84 19.63 9.93 -8.18
C ILE A 84 20.27 10.21 -6.83
N LYS A 85 20.29 11.49 -6.42
CA LYS A 85 20.77 11.89 -5.10
C LYS A 85 19.75 11.51 -4.02
N ASP A 86 20.25 11.13 -2.85
CA ASP A 86 19.41 10.76 -1.71
C ASP A 86 18.43 11.87 -1.30
N GLU A 87 18.84 13.12 -1.39
CA GLU A 87 17.98 14.29 -1.14
C GLU A 87 16.73 14.29 -2.05
N ASN A 88 16.88 13.93 -3.32
CA ASN A 88 15.75 13.86 -4.25
C ASN A 88 14.81 12.72 -3.90
N ILE A 89 15.33 11.60 -3.41
CA ILE A 89 14.52 10.47 -2.93
C ILE A 89 13.71 10.90 -1.70
N ILE A 90 14.38 11.52 -0.72
CA ILE A 90 13.75 12.00 0.51
C ILE A 90 12.64 13.02 0.19
N ASN A 91 12.92 13.97 -0.69
CA ASN A 91 11.93 14.95 -1.13
C ASN A 91 10.77 14.30 -1.90
N GLY A 92 11.05 13.29 -2.73
CA GLY A 92 10.03 12.51 -3.44
C GLY A 92 9.09 11.79 -2.47
N VAL A 93 9.64 11.13 -1.45
CA VAL A 93 8.84 10.44 -0.42
C VAL A 93 7.99 11.42 0.37
N LYS A 94 8.55 12.57 0.76
CA LYS A 94 7.82 13.62 1.50
C LYS A 94 6.63 14.17 0.73
N ASN A 95 6.77 14.31 -0.59
CA ASN A 95 5.78 14.96 -1.44
C ASN A 95 4.94 13.97 -2.28
N ILE A 96 5.00 12.67 -1.97
CA ILE A 96 4.24 11.66 -2.71
C ILE A 96 2.75 11.92 -2.56
N SER A 97 2.03 11.89 -3.68
CA SER A 97 0.57 11.97 -3.72
C SER A 97 0.04 10.96 -4.71
N LEU A 98 -0.81 10.07 -4.25
CA LEU A 98 -1.45 9.04 -5.07
C LEU A 98 -2.96 9.15 -4.93
N LYS A 99 -3.63 9.34 -6.06
CA LYS A 99 -5.09 9.40 -6.10
C LYS A 99 -5.68 8.02 -5.84
N ALA A 100 -6.80 8.01 -5.09
CA ALA A 100 -7.52 6.78 -4.74
C ALA A 100 -6.62 5.69 -4.14
N ARG A 101 -5.76 6.06 -3.18
CA ARG A 101 -4.97 5.17 -2.35
C ARG A 101 -5.10 5.58 -0.89
N LEU A 102 -6.20 5.18 -0.24
CA LEU A 102 -6.65 5.67 1.06
C LEU A 102 -6.61 7.21 1.12
N GLU A 103 -7.00 7.84 0.00
CA GLU A 103 -6.97 9.29 -0.16
C GLU A 103 -8.08 9.95 0.64
N GLU A 104 -7.73 10.85 1.55
CA GLU A 104 -8.71 11.68 2.25
C GLU A 104 -9.20 12.81 1.34
N ILE A 105 -10.49 12.84 1.08
CA ILE A 105 -11.15 13.93 0.31
C ILE A 105 -11.52 15.06 1.27
N LYS A 106 -10.86 16.19 1.11
CA LYS A 106 -11.01 17.35 2.01
C LYS A 106 -11.97 18.43 1.50
N SER A 107 -12.37 18.39 0.22
CA SER A 107 -13.24 19.39 -0.39
C SER A 107 -14.02 18.82 -1.56
N GLY A 108 -15.04 19.54 -2.01
CA GLY A 108 -15.88 19.23 -3.16
C GLY A 108 -17.22 18.58 -2.77
N LYS A 109 -18.11 18.42 -3.75
CA LYS A 109 -19.51 18.02 -3.55
C LYS A 109 -19.72 16.79 -2.66
N LEU A 110 -18.89 15.74 -2.83
CA LEU A 110 -19.00 14.54 -2.01
C LEU A 110 -18.60 14.82 -0.54
N LYS A 111 -17.58 15.64 -0.32
CA LYS A 111 -17.19 16.04 1.04
C LYS A 111 -18.24 16.94 1.68
N ASP A 112 -18.88 17.81 0.92
CA ASP A 112 -19.98 18.66 1.41
C ASP A 112 -21.15 17.79 1.89
N ILE A 113 -21.48 16.70 1.16
CA ILE A 113 -22.50 15.71 1.56
C ILE A 113 -22.06 14.93 2.81
N ALA A 114 -20.80 14.54 2.89
CA ALA A 114 -20.26 13.81 4.04
C ALA A 114 -20.19 14.68 5.32
N GLY A 115 -20.27 15.99 5.20
CA GLY A 115 -20.27 16.94 6.33
C GLY A 115 -19.01 16.81 7.18
N ASN A 116 -19.18 16.55 8.48
CA ASN A 116 -18.08 16.41 9.43
C ASN A 116 -17.36 15.04 9.35
N ASN A 117 -17.93 14.05 8.65
CA ASN A 117 -17.31 12.75 8.53
C ASN A 117 -16.06 12.81 7.65
N LYS A 118 -15.06 12.02 7.98
CA LYS A 118 -13.94 11.77 7.06
C LYS A 118 -14.45 11.02 5.84
N LEU A 119 -14.00 11.41 4.66
CA LEU A 119 -14.29 10.74 3.41
C LEU A 119 -12.98 10.21 2.82
N ILE A 120 -12.84 8.89 2.77
CA ILE A 120 -11.64 8.22 2.26
C ILE A 120 -12.02 7.47 0.98
N ILE A 121 -11.19 7.59 -0.04
CA ILE A 121 -11.36 6.88 -1.32
C ILE A 121 -10.17 5.95 -1.56
N ASP A 122 -10.48 4.71 -1.95
CA ASP A 122 -9.48 3.74 -2.40
C ASP A 122 -9.95 3.03 -3.67
N GLY A 123 -9.03 2.81 -4.61
CA GLY A 123 -9.28 2.09 -5.86
C GLY A 123 -8.97 0.59 -5.78
N GLY A 124 -8.82 0.04 -4.58
CA GLY A 124 -8.61 -1.39 -4.35
C GLY A 124 -9.76 -2.23 -4.90
N HIS A 125 -9.42 -3.25 -5.67
CA HIS A 125 -10.41 -4.08 -6.37
C HIS A 125 -10.00 -5.56 -6.44
N ASN A 126 -9.09 -5.98 -5.58
CA ASN A 126 -8.66 -7.37 -5.47
C ASN A 126 -8.48 -7.76 -3.99
N ILE A 127 -8.38 -9.06 -3.72
CA ILE A 127 -8.30 -9.62 -2.37
C ILE A 127 -7.13 -9.02 -1.57
N SER A 128 -5.96 -8.82 -2.18
CA SER A 128 -4.81 -8.25 -1.47
C SER A 128 -5.08 -6.81 -1.02
N ALA A 129 -5.75 -6.02 -1.86
CA ALA A 129 -6.16 -4.66 -1.51
C ALA A 129 -7.19 -4.65 -0.38
N SER A 130 -8.18 -5.58 -0.39
CA SER A 130 -9.17 -5.64 0.69
C SER A 130 -8.52 -5.90 2.05
N PHE A 131 -7.56 -6.81 2.13
CA PHE A 131 -6.81 -7.04 3.38
C PHE A 131 -6.01 -5.82 3.83
N SER A 132 -5.40 -5.10 2.90
CA SER A 132 -4.65 -3.87 3.23
C SER A 132 -5.57 -2.78 3.76
N ILE A 133 -6.72 -2.56 3.13
CA ILE A 133 -7.73 -1.58 3.55
C ILE A 133 -8.33 -2.02 4.91
N ALA A 134 -8.68 -3.30 5.05
CA ALA A 134 -9.22 -3.84 6.30
C ALA A 134 -8.24 -3.68 7.47
N ASN A 135 -6.95 -3.91 7.24
CA ASN A 135 -5.93 -3.68 8.25
C ASN A 135 -5.80 -2.20 8.62
N TRP A 136 -5.88 -1.30 7.65
CA TRP A 136 -5.89 0.14 7.92
C TRP A 136 -7.14 0.54 8.74
N ILE A 137 -8.34 0.04 8.40
CA ILE A 137 -9.59 0.31 9.13
C ILE A 137 -9.49 -0.14 10.59
N LYS A 138 -8.93 -1.33 10.87
CA LYS A 138 -8.74 -1.83 12.24
C LYS A 138 -7.91 -0.93 13.15
N ASN A 139 -7.07 -0.10 12.56
CA ASN A 139 -6.23 0.85 13.29
C ASN A 139 -6.87 2.25 13.43
N GLN A 140 -8.11 2.43 12.94
CA GLN A 140 -8.87 3.67 13.17
C GLN A 140 -9.62 3.58 14.49
N SER A 141 -9.80 4.72 15.15
CA SER A 141 -10.62 4.85 16.37
C SER A 141 -12.09 5.10 16.06
N GLU A 142 -12.39 5.58 14.87
CA GLU A 142 -13.73 5.95 14.44
C GLU A 142 -14.44 4.77 13.75
N GLU A 143 -15.77 4.74 13.88
CA GLU A 143 -16.60 3.79 13.14
C GLU A 143 -16.52 4.06 11.63
N VAL A 144 -16.38 3.00 10.85
CA VAL A 144 -16.27 3.09 9.39
C VAL A 144 -17.51 2.52 8.73
N ASN A 145 -18.11 3.30 7.83
CA ASN A 145 -19.13 2.85 6.91
C ASN A 145 -18.50 2.69 5.52
N LEU A 146 -18.61 1.50 4.93
CA LEU A 146 -17.99 1.16 3.67
C LEU A 146 -18.99 1.26 2.51
N ILE A 147 -18.62 1.97 1.44
CA ILE A 147 -19.37 2.00 0.18
C ILE A 147 -18.51 1.32 -0.88
N VAL A 148 -19.04 0.27 -1.53
CA VAL A 148 -18.30 -0.54 -2.49
C VAL A 148 -19.02 -0.57 -3.83
N GLY A 149 -18.28 -0.21 -4.88
CA GLY A 149 -18.66 -0.47 -6.26
C GLY A 149 -17.52 -1.20 -6.98
N MET A 150 -17.81 -2.32 -7.63
CA MET A 150 -16.80 -3.14 -8.30
C MET A 150 -17.32 -3.65 -9.63
N MET A 151 -16.42 -3.81 -10.61
CA MET A 151 -16.74 -4.40 -11.90
C MET A 151 -17.04 -5.90 -11.77
N LYS A 152 -17.90 -6.43 -12.67
CA LYS A 152 -18.44 -7.81 -12.62
C LYS A 152 -17.37 -8.92 -12.65
N ASP A 153 -16.20 -8.63 -13.20
CA ASP A 153 -15.08 -9.58 -13.34
C ASP A 153 -14.24 -9.73 -12.06
N LYS A 154 -14.60 -9.04 -10.97
CA LYS A 154 -13.84 -9.04 -9.71
C LYS A 154 -14.41 -10.04 -8.70
N GLU A 155 -13.59 -10.46 -7.76
CA GLU A 155 -13.91 -11.41 -6.70
C GLU A 155 -14.63 -10.70 -5.54
N HIS A 156 -15.91 -10.32 -5.77
CA HIS A 156 -16.70 -9.48 -4.85
C HIS A 156 -16.85 -10.08 -3.46
N VAL A 157 -17.17 -11.38 -3.39
CA VAL A 157 -17.46 -12.07 -2.13
C VAL A 157 -16.21 -12.10 -1.24
N GLU A 158 -15.08 -12.51 -1.81
CA GLU A 158 -13.79 -12.58 -1.11
C GLU A 158 -13.31 -11.19 -0.71
N PHE A 159 -13.54 -10.18 -1.57
CA PHE A 159 -13.22 -8.80 -1.24
C PHE A 159 -14.00 -8.31 -0.03
N ILE A 160 -15.31 -8.53 0.01
CA ILE A 160 -16.20 -8.06 1.08
C ILE A 160 -15.95 -8.80 2.39
N LYS A 161 -15.66 -10.11 2.36
CA LYS A 161 -15.34 -10.90 3.57
C LYS A 161 -14.20 -10.30 4.41
N ALA A 162 -13.25 -9.61 3.79
CA ALA A 162 -12.16 -8.97 4.52
C ALA A 162 -12.64 -7.90 5.52
N PHE A 163 -13.86 -7.37 5.36
CA PHE A 163 -14.43 -6.31 6.17
C PHE A 163 -15.46 -6.78 7.20
N GLU A 164 -15.76 -8.09 7.25
CA GLU A 164 -16.67 -8.66 8.24
C GLU A 164 -16.21 -8.32 9.66
N ASN A 165 -17.16 -7.85 10.48
CA ASN A 165 -16.95 -7.49 11.89
C ASN A 165 -15.95 -6.35 12.16
N ILE A 166 -15.57 -5.59 11.12
CA ILE A 166 -14.64 -4.45 11.28
C ILE A 166 -15.20 -3.13 10.75
N VAL A 167 -16.33 -3.16 10.06
CA VAL A 167 -17.05 -1.96 9.63
C VAL A 167 -18.46 -1.96 10.21
N ASN A 168 -19.00 -0.76 10.42
CA ASN A 168 -20.35 -0.58 10.96
C ASN A 168 -21.42 -0.96 9.91
N SER A 169 -21.19 -0.64 8.64
CA SER A 169 -22.09 -0.99 7.53
C SER A 169 -21.34 -1.14 6.21
N ILE A 170 -21.95 -1.93 5.30
CA ILE A 170 -21.48 -2.05 3.92
C ILE A 170 -22.64 -1.71 2.98
N THR A 171 -22.44 -0.72 2.14
CA THR A 171 -23.40 -0.34 1.08
C THR A 171 -22.81 -0.71 -0.27
N LEU A 172 -23.52 -1.50 -1.04
CA LEU A 172 -23.12 -1.86 -2.40
C LEU A 172 -23.77 -0.91 -3.40
N ILE A 173 -22.99 -0.43 -4.36
CA ILE A 173 -23.47 0.43 -5.43
C ILE A 173 -23.14 -0.18 -6.79
N ASP A 174 -24.04 -0.02 -7.74
CA ASP A 174 -23.77 -0.34 -9.12
C ASP A 174 -22.82 0.67 -9.72
N ILE A 175 -21.85 0.18 -10.50
CA ILE A 175 -21.00 1.04 -11.33
C ILE A 175 -21.32 0.76 -12.80
N PRO A 176 -21.48 1.81 -13.62
CA PRO A 176 -21.69 1.63 -15.06
C PRO A 176 -20.48 0.91 -15.66
N ASN A 177 -20.77 -0.09 -16.50
CA ASN A 177 -19.75 -0.80 -17.30
C ASN A 177 -19.31 0.06 -18.48
#